data_98e6a169f74efc8f4a3f1fcf91707af5
#
_entry.id   98e6a169f74efc8f4a3f1fcf91707af5
#
_cell.length_a   1.000
_cell.length_b   1.000
_cell.length_c   1.000
_cell.angle_alpha   90.00
_cell.angle_beta   90.00
_cell.angle_gamma   90.00
#
_symmetry.space_group_name_H-M   'P 1'
#
loop_
_entity.id
_entity.type
_entity.pdbx_description
1 polymer ?
#
loop_
_entity_poly.entity_id
_entity_poly.type
_entity_poly.pdbx_seq_one_letter_code
_entity_poly.pdbx_strand_id
1 'polypeptide(L)'
;MPPSEIGSGHLVLVGLMGSGKSTVGRLVAARLHRPFYDSDEMVEARTGRTVREIFESDGEAAYRPLETEALLDALAAPEPSVIAAAGGVVLAPVNRDALRERAGRVVWLRASPALLVSRAMRQDHRPLLDDDPAAMLARMAADRQELYAEVADEIIDIDDLSPEQVAERVLVP
;
A
#
# COMPACT_ATOMS: atom_id res chain seq x y z
N MET A 1 9.23 13.52 -20.19
CA MET A 1 8.67 14.50 -19.23
C MET A 1 9.66 14.70 -18.10
N PRO A 2 9.97 15.92 -17.74
CA PRO A 2 10.86 16.17 -16.63
C PRO A 2 10.19 15.76 -15.30
N PRO A 3 10.95 15.29 -14.30
CA PRO A 3 10.42 14.82 -13.01
C PRO A 3 9.76 15.89 -12.14
N SER A 4 9.59 17.10 -12.64
CA SER A 4 9.08 18.27 -11.92
C SER A 4 7.54 18.36 -11.81
N GLU A 5 6.78 17.49 -12.45
CA GLU A 5 5.32 17.55 -12.46
C GLU A 5 4.64 16.64 -11.41
N ILE A 6 5.37 15.69 -10.85
CA ILE A 6 4.89 14.92 -9.70
C ILE A 6 5.28 15.70 -8.44
N GLY A 7 4.36 16.45 -7.88
CA GLY A 7 4.48 17.34 -6.73
C GLY A 7 5.69 17.17 -5.80
N SER A 8 6.04 18.18 -5.06
CA SER A 8 7.21 18.20 -4.16
C SER A 8 7.07 17.33 -2.90
N GLY A 9 5.93 16.65 -2.72
CA GLY A 9 5.63 15.82 -1.54
C GLY A 9 5.85 14.32 -1.75
N HIS A 10 5.47 13.54 -0.73
CA HIS A 10 5.50 12.07 -0.82
C HIS A 10 4.44 11.56 -1.80
N LEU A 11 4.78 10.53 -2.57
CA LEU A 11 3.85 9.76 -3.39
C LEU A 11 3.51 8.47 -2.64
N VAL A 12 2.26 8.31 -2.23
CA VAL A 12 1.80 7.17 -1.45
C VAL A 12 0.93 6.25 -2.30
N LEU A 13 1.26 4.98 -2.33
CA LEU A 13 0.45 3.94 -2.97
C LEU A 13 -0.38 3.22 -1.91
N VAL A 14 -1.69 3.19 -2.11
CA VAL A 14 -2.65 2.46 -1.26
C VAL A 14 -3.37 1.40 -2.06
N GLY A 15 -3.96 0.44 -1.40
CA GLY A 15 -4.71 -0.66 -2.02
C GLY A 15 -4.56 -1.95 -1.21
N LEU A 16 -5.38 -2.94 -1.54
CA LEU A 16 -5.36 -4.24 -0.87
C LEU A 16 -4.05 -4.98 -1.06
N MET A 17 -3.78 -5.93 -0.17
CA MET A 17 -2.66 -6.86 -0.34
C MET A 17 -2.74 -7.56 -1.71
N GLY A 18 -1.62 -7.68 -2.39
CA GLY A 18 -1.56 -8.27 -3.73
C GLY A 18 -1.87 -7.30 -4.88
N SER A 19 -2.18 -6.03 -4.60
CA SER A 19 -2.35 -5.02 -5.66
C SER A 19 -1.05 -4.54 -6.30
N GLY A 20 0.11 -4.98 -5.80
CA GLY A 20 1.40 -4.68 -6.42
C GLY A 20 2.08 -3.39 -5.96
N LYS A 21 1.65 -2.81 -4.85
CA LYS A 21 2.19 -1.53 -4.31
C LYS A 21 3.70 -1.54 -4.14
N SER A 22 4.27 -2.60 -3.57
CA SER A 22 5.72 -2.70 -3.34
C SER A 22 6.49 -2.78 -4.66
N THR A 23 6.04 -3.59 -5.60
CA THR A 23 6.66 -3.73 -6.92
C THR A 23 6.57 -2.42 -7.72
N VAL A 24 5.38 -1.86 -7.84
CA VAL A 24 5.14 -0.59 -8.55
C VAL A 24 5.87 0.55 -7.85
N GLY A 25 5.82 0.60 -6.52
CA GLY A 25 6.50 1.63 -5.74
C GLY A 25 8.01 1.67 -5.97
N ARG A 26 8.67 0.52 -6.02
CA ARG A 26 10.10 0.44 -6.33
C ARG A 26 10.42 0.93 -7.75
N LEU A 27 9.59 0.57 -8.73
CA LEU A 27 9.76 1.04 -10.12
C LEU A 27 9.59 2.56 -10.22
N VAL A 28 8.57 3.09 -9.57
CA VAL A 28 8.30 4.54 -9.54
C VAL A 28 9.42 5.29 -8.82
N ALA A 29 9.85 4.80 -7.66
CA ALA A 29 10.94 5.40 -6.88
C ALA A 29 12.24 5.46 -7.67
N ALA A 30 12.59 4.38 -8.37
CA ALA A 30 13.77 4.34 -9.24
C ALA A 30 13.69 5.37 -10.36
N ARG A 31 12.55 5.52 -11.02
CA ARG A 31 12.35 6.50 -12.11
C ARG A 31 12.37 7.95 -11.62
N LEU A 32 11.90 8.20 -10.39
CA LEU A 32 11.90 9.52 -9.76
C LEU A 32 13.22 9.86 -9.04
N HIS A 33 14.13 8.89 -8.92
CA HIS A 33 15.32 9.00 -8.08
C HIS A 33 15.00 9.42 -6.65
N ARG A 34 13.93 8.82 -6.06
CA ARG A 34 13.45 9.08 -4.72
C ARG A 34 13.64 7.86 -3.81
N PRO A 35 13.81 8.06 -2.49
CA PRO A 35 13.75 6.98 -1.52
C PRO A 35 12.43 6.20 -1.64
N PHE A 36 12.49 4.89 -1.36
CA PHE A 36 11.33 4.01 -1.28
C PHE A 36 11.16 3.48 0.13
N TYR A 37 9.93 3.55 0.64
CA TYR A 37 9.54 2.96 1.91
C TYR A 37 8.34 2.03 1.72
N ASP A 38 8.43 0.83 2.29
CA ASP A 38 7.32 -0.11 2.42
C ASP A 38 7.00 -0.23 3.91
N SER A 39 5.78 0.12 4.32
CA SER A 39 5.43 0.18 5.73
C SER A 39 5.44 -1.20 6.39
N ASP A 40 5.14 -2.29 5.66
CA ASP A 40 5.26 -3.65 6.18
C ASP A 40 6.73 -4.03 6.40
N GLU A 41 7.61 -3.73 5.44
CA GLU A 41 9.05 -3.95 5.61
C GLU A 41 9.63 -3.15 6.79
N MET A 42 9.13 -1.93 7.02
CA MET A 42 9.53 -1.11 8.17
C MET A 42 9.12 -1.76 9.51
N VAL A 43 7.91 -2.33 9.59
CA VAL A 43 7.48 -3.08 10.77
C VAL A 43 8.36 -4.31 10.99
N GLU A 44 8.65 -5.08 9.95
CA GLU A 44 9.50 -6.26 10.02
C GLU A 44 10.93 -5.92 10.46
N ALA A 45 11.49 -4.84 9.92
CA ALA A 45 12.83 -4.37 10.31
C ALA A 45 12.91 -3.94 11.78
N ARG A 46 11.86 -3.33 12.32
CA ARG A 46 11.81 -2.86 13.72
C ARG A 46 11.60 -3.99 14.72
N THR A 47 10.73 -4.93 14.35
CA THR A 47 10.32 -6.01 15.28
C THR A 47 11.21 -7.24 15.19
N GLY A 48 11.97 -7.39 14.10
CA GLY A 48 12.70 -8.62 13.79
C GLY A 48 11.78 -9.80 13.48
N ARG A 49 10.50 -9.54 13.19
CA ARG A 49 9.47 -10.53 12.94
C ARG A 49 8.74 -10.20 11.66
N THR A 50 8.31 -11.21 10.92
CA THR A 50 7.45 -11.01 9.76
C THR A 50 6.05 -10.54 10.19
N VAL A 51 5.37 -9.82 9.30
CA VAL A 51 3.96 -9.44 9.52
C VAL A 51 3.11 -10.67 9.82
N ARG A 52 3.35 -11.79 9.12
CA ARG A 52 2.68 -13.06 9.37
C ARG A 52 2.87 -13.55 10.81
N GLU A 53 4.10 -13.57 11.31
CA GLU A 53 4.40 -14.00 12.69
C GLU A 53 3.70 -13.12 13.72
N ILE A 54 3.63 -11.81 13.48
CA ILE A 54 2.93 -10.89 14.38
C ILE A 54 1.43 -11.20 14.40
N PHE A 55 0.79 -11.39 13.24
CA PHE A 55 -0.62 -11.75 13.16
C PHE A 55 -0.93 -13.09 13.83
N GLU A 56 -0.12 -14.11 13.59
CA GLU A 56 -0.33 -15.46 14.13
C GLU A 56 -0.15 -15.53 15.64
N SER A 57 0.83 -14.81 16.19
CA SER A 57 1.14 -14.89 17.62
C SER A 57 0.43 -13.83 18.46
N ASP A 58 0.32 -12.60 17.97
CA ASP A 58 -0.14 -11.44 18.75
C ASP A 58 -1.50 -10.91 18.27
N GLY A 59 -1.92 -11.28 17.05
CA GLY A 59 -3.19 -10.88 16.45
C GLY A 59 -3.18 -9.54 15.74
N GLU A 60 -4.27 -9.25 15.04
CA GLU A 60 -4.44 -8.02 14.26
C GLU A 60 -4.37 -6.76 15.13
N ALA A 61 -4.96 -6.79 16.33
CA ALA A 61 -4.97 -5.65 17.26
C ALA A 61 -3.56 -5.20 17.67
N ALA A 62 -2.60 -6.13 17.76
CA ALA A 62 -1.21 -5.82 18.06
C ALA A 62 -0.47 -5.27 16.83
N TYR A 63 -0.82 -5.69 15.63
CA TYR A 63 -0.22 -5.22 14.39
C TYR A 63 -0.61 -3.78 14.03
N ARG A 64 -1.87 -3.38 14.21
CA ARG A 64 -2.39 -2.07 13.78
C ARG A 64 -1.62 -0.86 14.33
N PRO A 65 -1.21 -0.80 15.61
CA PRO A 65 -0.34 0.28 16.08
C PRO A 65 1.02 0.33 15.36
N LEU A 66 1.62 -0.81 15.07
CA LEU A 66 2.90 -0.89 14.36
C LEU A 66 2.77 -0.39 12.91
N GLU A 67 1.68 -0.75 12.24
CA GLU A 67 1.33 -0.26 10.90
C GLU A 67 1.18 1.27 10.89
N THR A 68 0.50 1.83 11.88
CA THR A 68 0.34 3.28 12.04
C THR A 68 1.67 3.98 12.26
N GLU A 69 2.51 3.50 13.19
CA GLU A 69 3.83 4.07 13.43
C GLU A 69 4.71 4.06 12.17
N ALA A 70 4.72 2.94 11.44
CA ALA A 70 5.50 2.84 10.21
C ALA A 70 5.03 3.84 9.14
N LEU A 71 3.72 4.01 8.97
CA LEU A 71 3.17 4.99 8.03
C LEU A 71 3.57 6.42 8.44
N LEU A 72 3.37 6.77 9.71
CA LEU A 72 3.65 8.13 10.20
C LEU A 72 5.14 8.48 10.08
N ASP A 73 6.02 7.53 10.33
CA ASP A 73 7.46 7.72 10.17
C ASP A 73 7.87 7.86 8.70
N ALA A 74 7.28 7.07 7.81
CA ALA A 74 7.52 7.22 6.38
C ALA A 74 7.05 8.61 5.87
N LEU A 75 5.89 9.09 6.34
CA LEU A 75 5.37 10.42 6.02
C LEU A 75 6.15 11.57 6.69
N ALA A 76 6.96 11.29 7.69
CA ALA A 76 7.82 12.25 8.36
C ALA A 76 9.23 12.33 7.73
N ALA A 77 9.53 11.53 6.72
CA ALA A 77 10.81 11.56 6.04
C ALA A 77 11.08 12.96 5.45
N PRO A 78 12.32 13.50 5.59
CA PRO A 78 12.61 14.88 5.18
C PRO A 78 12.62 15.09 3.67
N GLU A 79 12.82 14.00 2.91
CA GLU A 79 12.89 14.04 1.45
C GLU A 79 11.64 13.45 0.81
N PRO A 80 11.14 14.04 -0.30
CA PRO A 80 10.06 13.45 -1.07
C PRO A 80 10.37 12.00 -1.43
N SER A 81 9.50 11.08 -1.04
CA SER A 81 9.70 9.64 -1.18
C SER A 81 8.49 8.97 -1.82
N VAL A 82 8.66 7.73 -2.25
CA VAL A 82 7.58 6.84 -2.65
C VAL A 82 7.30 5.87 -1.51
N ILE A 83 6.05 5.78 -1.08
CA ILE A 83 5.63 4.97 0.07
C ILE A 83 4.60 3.94 -0.38
N ALA A 84 4.89 2.66 -0.21
CA ALA A 84 3.92 1.60 -0.30
C ALA A 84 3.29 1.39 1.09
N ALA A 85 2.05 1.81 1.25
CA ALA A 85 1.35 1.68 2.52
C ALA A 85 0.67 0.30 2.65
N ALA A 86 0.71 -0.29 3.84
CA ALA A 86 0.05 -1.55 4.12
C ALA A 86 -1.46 -1.49 3.84
N GLY A 87 -2.05 -2.63 3.44
CA GLY A 87 -3.45 -2.66 2.98
C GLY A 87 -4.48 -2.23 4.02
N GLY A 88 -4.20 -2.41 5.30
CA GLY A 88 -5.10 -2.02 6.39
C GLY A 88 -4.96 -0.59 6.89
N VAL A 89 -3.99 0.15 6.38
CA VAL A 89 -3.66 1.50 6.87
C VAL A 89 -4.84 2.46 6.85
N VAL A 90 -5.76 2.33 5.89
CA VAL A 90 -6.94 3.19 5.76
C VAL A 90 -8.03 2.93 6.82
N LEU A 91 -7.94 1.83 7.58
CA LEU A 91 -8.93 1.50 8.60
C LEU A 91 -8.90 2.49 9.77
N ALA A 92 -7.72 2.96 10.16
CA ALA A 92 -7.58 3.93 11.25
C ALA A 92 -7.81 5.37 10.77
N PRO A 93 -8.72 6.13 11.39
CA PRO A 93 -8.96 7.54 11.04
C PRO A 93 -7.67 8.39 11.07
N VAL A 94 -6.82 8.19 12.09
CA VAL A 94 -5.55 8.92 12.23
C VAL A 94 -4.63 8.75 11.01
N ASN A 95 -4.65 7.56 10.41
CA ASN A 95 -3.86 7.30 9.20
C ASN A 95 -4.44 8.02 7.99
N ARG A 96 -5.77 8.04 7.84
CA ARG A 96 -6.42 8.77 6.76
C ARG A 96 -6.17 10.28 6.86
N ASP A 97 -6.22 10.83 8.06
CA ASP A 97 -5.89 12.23 8.30
C ASP A 97 -4.42 12.53 7.97
N ALA A 98 -3.50 11.67 8.40
CA ALA A 98 -2.08 11.82 8.08
C ALA A 98 -1.80 11.74 6.56
N LEU A 99 -2.48 10.85 5.84
CA LEU A 99 -2.38 10.76 4.38
C LEU A 99 -2.84 12.06 3.71
N ARG A 100 -3.98 12.61 4.12
CA ARG A 100 -4.51 13.88 3.56
C ARG A 100 -3.61 15.08 3.87
N GLU A 101 -3.03 15.12 5.07
CA GLU A 101 -2.25 16.28 5.53
C GLU A 101 -0.80 16.27 5.05
N ARG A 102 -0.20 15.09 4.90
CA ARG A 102 1.25 14.95 4.73
C ARG A 102 1.68 14.30 3.43
N ALA A 103 0.81 13.53 2.77
CA ALA A 103 1.10 13.03 1.44
C ALA A 103 1.00 14.16 0.41
N GLY A 104 1.90 14.18 -0.55
CA GLY A 104 1.79 15.09 -1.70
C GLY A 104 0.81 14.56 -2.75
N ARG A 105 0.71 13.24 -2.87
CA ARG A 105 -0.22 12.54 -3.77
C ARG A 105 -0.46 11.13 -3.27
N VAL A 106 -1.72 10.72 -3.22
CA VAL A 106 -2.13 9.36 -2.87
C VAL A 106 -2.75 8.69 -4.08
N VAL A 107 -2.22 7.55 -4.49
CA VAL A 107 -2.72 6.77 -5.63
C VAL A 107 -3.23 5.42 -5.14
N TRP A 108 -4.48 5.13 -5.43
CA TRP A 108 -5.07 3.83 -5.15
C TRP A 108 -4.89 2.88 -6.33
N LEU A 109 -4.11 1.84 -6.13
CA LEU A 109 -4.01 0.71 -7.06
C LEU A 109 -5.20 -0.23 -6.80
N ARG A 110 -6.27 -0.05 -7.59
CA ARG A 110 -7.51 -0.81 -7.47
C ARG A 110 -7.42 -2.09 -8.29
N ALA A 111 -7.52 -3.23 -7.61
CA ALA A 111 -7.56 -4.56 -8.21
C ALA A 111 -8.92 -5.21 -7.97
N SER A 112 -9.42 -5.99 -8.92
CA SER A 112 -10.60 -6.82 -8.71
C SER A 112 -10.31 -7.93 -7.69
N PRO A 113 -11.30 -8.39 -6.93
CA PRO A 113 -11.14 -9.55 -6.05
C PRO A 113 -10.62 -10.78 -6.78
N ALA A 114 -11.04 -11.00 -8.04
CA ALA A 114 -10.58 -12.12 -8.86
C ALA A 114 -9.07 -12.09 -9.13
N LEU A 115 -8.52 -10.91 -9.46
CA LEU A 115 -7.08 -10.73 -9.65
C LEU A 115 -6.33 -10.98 -8.33
N LEU A 116 -6.82 -10.44 -7.22
CA LEU A 116 -6.19 -10.59 -5.91
C LEU A 116 -6.18 -12.06 -5.45
N VAL A 117 -7.26 -12.80 -5.68
CA VAL A 117 -7.32 -14.25 -5.41
C VAL A 117 -6.28 -14.98 -6.24
N SER A 118 -6.22 -14.72 -7.55
CA SER A 118 -5.27 -15.39 -8.44
C SER A 118 -3.82 -15.15 -8.02
N ARG A 119 -3.50 -13.95 -7.53
CA ARG A 119 -2.17 -13.61 -7.01
C ARG A 119 -1.91 -14.23 -5.64
N ALA A 120 -2.90 -14.26 -4.76
CA ALA A 120 -2.78 -14.88 -3.44
C ALA A 120 -2.50 -16.38 -3.53
N MET A 121 -3.14 -17.09 -4.46
CA MET A 121 -2.93 -18.52 -4.68
C MET A 121 -1.54 -18.86 -5.23
N ARG A 122 -0.80 -17.89 -5.76
CA ARG A 122 0.60 -18.06 -6.22
C ARG A 122 1.63 -17.78 -5.14
N GLN A 123 1.21 -17.26 -3.99
CA GLN A 123 2.11 -16.86 -2.89
C GLN A 123 1.70 -17.56 -1.60
N ASP A 124 2.53 -18.45 -1.10
CA ASP A 124 2.27 -19.31 0.07
C ASP A 124 2.20 -18.58 1.44
N HIS A 125 2.23 -17.24 1.49
CA HIS A 125 2.50 -16.53 2.74
C HIS A 125 1.58 -15.33 2.99
N ARG A 126 0.24 -15.56 3.09
CA ARG A 126 -0.70 -14.49 3.47
C ARG A 126 -1.59 -14.92 4.64
N PRO A 127 -1.30 -14.50 5.88
CA PRO A 127 -1.92 -15.02 7.10
C PRO A 127 -3.43 -14.78 7.25
N LEU A 128 -3.97 -13.79 6.53
CA LEU A 128 -5.40 -13.45 6.57
C LEU A 128 -6.27 -14.24 5.58
N LEU A 129 -5.69 -15.18 4.80
CA LEU A 129 -6.35 -15.83 3.66
C LEU A 129 -6.43 -17.36 3.79
N ASP A 130 -6.16 -17.90 4.99
CA ASP A 130 -5.92 -19.36 5.15
C ASP A 130 -7.15 -20.24 4.89
N ASP A 131 -8.39 -19.80 5.20
CA ASP A 131 -9.60 -20.64 5.08
C ASP A 131 -10.35 -20.48 3.77
N ASP A 132 -10.66 -19.25 3.37
CA ASP A 132 -11.34 -18.92 2.10
C ASP A 132 -10.81 -17.59 1.55
N PRO A 133 -9.75 -17.64 0.74
CA PRO A 133 -9.12 -16.43 0.20
C PRO A 133 -10.07 -15.56 -0.61
N ALA A 134 -10.98 -16.16 -1.39
CA ALA A 134 -11.91 -15.43 -2.23
C ALA A 134 -12.93 -14.64 -1.40
N ALA A 135 -13.55 -15.26 -0.40
CA ALA A 135 -14.51 -14.60 0.47
C ALA A 135 -13.84 -13.52 1.32
N MET A 136 -12.65 -13.79 1.83
CA MET A 136 -11.89 -12.84 2.63
C MET A 136 -11.51 -11.59 1.83
N LEU A 137 -10.94 -11.76 0.64
CA LEU A 137 -10.56 -10.64 -0.22
C LEU A 137 -11.76 -9.84 -0.70
N ALA A 138 -12.89 -10.50 -1.04
CA ALA A 138 -14.12 -9.80 -1.40
C ALA A 138 -14.66 -8.95 -0.25
N ARG A 139 -14.64 -9.46 0.98
CA ARG A 139 -15.03 -8.72 2.18
C ARG A 139 -14.11 -7.54 2.43
N MET A 140 -12.79 -7.75 2.40
CA MET A 140 -11.82 -6.66 2.58
C MET A 140 -11.99 -5.57 1.51
N ALA A 141 -12.27 -5.95 0.26
CA ALA A 141 -12.54 -4.99 -0.81
C ALA A 141 -13.81 -4.17 -0.51
N ALA A 142 -14.90 -4.83 -0.13
CA ALA A 142 -16.16 -4.17 0.21
C ALA A 142 -16.01 -3.20 1.40
N ASP A 143 -15.32 -3.63 2.46
CA ASP A 143 -15.14 -2.85 3.68
C ASP A 143 -14.21 -1.64 3.50
N ARG A 144 -13.27 -1.71 2.56
CA ARG A 144 -12.19 -0.71 2.44
C ARG A 144 -12.28 0.18 1.21
N GLN A 145 -13.08 -0.16 0.20
CA GLN A 145 -13.13 0.61 -1.05
C GLN A 145 -13.48 2.09 -0.85
N GLU A 146 -14.43 2.40 0.02
CA GLU A 146 -14.79 3.78 0.33
C GLU A 146 -13.67 4.52 1.08
N LEU A 147 -12.96 3.81 1.97
CA LEU A 147 -11.83 4.37 2.72
C LEU A 147 -10.62 4.65 1.81
N TYR A 148 -10.35 3.78 0.83
CA TYR A 148 -9.34 4.06 -0.18
C TYR A 148 -9.73 5.25 -1.06
N ALA A 149 -11.00 5.29 -1.51
CA ALA A 149 -11.51 6.40 -2.32
C ALA A 149 -11.47 7.74 -1.57
N GLU A 150 -11.70 7.72 -0.26
CA GLU A 150 -11.66 8.89 0.62
C GLU A 150 -10.28 9.57 0.67
N VAL A 151 -9.21 8.80 0.59
CA VAL A 151 -7.83 9.33 0.71
C VAL A 151 -7.11 9.47 -0.64
N ALA A 152 -7.60 8.83 -1.70
CA ALA A 152 -6.94 8.80 -2.98
C ALA A 152 -7.20 10.07 -3.81
N ASP A 153 -6.14 10.66 -4.34
CA ASP A 153 -6.20 11.70 -5.36
C ASP A 153 -6.46 11.10 -6.74
N GLU A 154 -6.04 9.84 -6.94
CA GLU A 154 -6.18 9.11 -8.19
C GLU A 154 -6.44 7.62 -7.95
N ILE A 155 -7.23 7.03 -8.83
CA ILE A 155 -7.54 5.59 -8.84
C ILE A 155 -7.05 4.99 -10.16
N ILE A 156 -6.22 3.96 -10.07
CA ILE A 156 -5.73 3.20 -11.23
C ILE A 156 -6.25 1.78 -11.15
N ASP A 157 -7.09 1.38 -12.11
CA ASP A 157 -7.50 -0.02 -12.30
C ASP A 157 -6.35 -0.80 -12.92
N ILE A 158 -5.92 -1.87 -12.23
CA ILE A 158 -4.67 -2.57 -12.56
C ILE A 158 -4.86 -3.94 -13.20
N ASP A 159 -6.09 -4.42 -13.35
CA ASP A 159 -6.38 -5.80 -13.75
C ASP A 159 -5.72 -6.24 -15.05
N ASP A 160 -5.68 -5.35 -16.04
CA ASP A 160 -5.15 -5.60 -17.36
C ASP A 160 -3.75 -4.97 -17.60
N LEU A 161 -3.07 -4.56 -16.53
CA LEU A 161 -1.81 -3.84 -16.62
C LEU A 161 -0.64 -4.64 -16.04
N SER A 162 0.51 -4.55 -16.72
CA SER A 162 1.78 -4.98 -16.11
C SER A 162 2.24 -4.00 -15.03
N PRO A 163 3.11 -4.41 -14.10
CA PRO A 163 3.68 -3.50 -13.11
C PRO A 163 4.34 -2.26 -13.72
N GLU A 164 5.00 -2.40 -14.87
CA GLU A 164 5.64 -1.31 -15.61
C GLU A 164 4.60 -0.33 -16.15
N GLN A 165 3.49 -0.84 -16.72
CA GLN A 165 2.39 -0.01 -17.21
C GLN A 165 1.68 0.73 -16.06
N VAL A 166 1.50 0.07 -14.90
CA VAL A 166 0.97 0.74 -13.71
C VAL A 166 1.92 1.85 -13.26
N ALA A 167 3.23 1.57 -13.19
CA ALA A 167 4.23 2.58 -12.83
C ALA A 167 4.22 3.77 -13.79
N GLU A 168 4.05 3.53 -15.10
CA GLU A 168 3.92 4.59 -16.11
C GLU A 168 2.69 5.47 -15.84
N ARG A 169 1.54 4.87 -15.53
CA ARG A 169 0.32 5.63 -15.18
C ARG A 169 0.48 6.45 -13.90
N VAL A 170 1.11 5.87 -12.88
CA VAL A 170 1.41 6.59 -11.62
C VAL A 170 2.28 7.82 -11.87
N LEU A 171 3.16 7.77 -12.86
CA LEU A 171 4.08 8.88 -13.20
C LEU A 171 3.44 9.98 -14.05
N VAL A 172 2.27 9.74 -14.61
CA VAL A 172 1.51 10.77 -15.35
C VAL A 172 0.61 11.49 -14.34
N PRO A 173 0.69 12.82 -14.23
CA PRO A 173 -0.18 13.60 -13.34
C PRO A 173 -1.63 13.67 -13.84
#